data_ad7b6371ee01d873610f84aaf93dba5a
#
_entry.id   ad7b6371ee01d873610f84aaf93dba5a
#
_cell.length_a   1.000
_cell.length_b   1.000
_cell.length_c   1.000
_cell.angle_alpha   90.00
_cell.angle_beta   90.00
_cell.angle_gamma   90.00
#
_symmetry.space_group_name_H-M   'P 1'
#
loop_
_entity.id
_entity.type
_entity.pdbx_description
1 polymer ?
#
loop_
_entity_poly.entity_id
_entity_poly.type
_entity_poly.pdbx_seq_one_letter_code
_entity_poly.pdbx_strand_id
1 'polypeptide(L)'
;MKRAILISLLLSLFTSPVIWAQEQKVQFAFSMVKIDSVFDAAPPTKVTKLMEYYRPEMERRMMTVVGFAPQEMRSFRPESPLSNFAADALLHIAQQYTQTPIDFSITNFGGLRASFPKGEVKLYDVYAVFPFENTMVILEMEGKDVQELFNNFARRNRVEAIGNVRAEISNGAIRQLMIAGQPFDVNKRYKVATIDFLLGGGDSVSALKNAVSVEDTGIMIRDVVLQYIKMLSSEGKEVAAPIDGRIKILENN
;
A
#
# COMPACT_ATOMS: atom_id res chain seq x y z
N MET A 1 -59.64 7.01 -48.62
CA MET A 1 -58.24 6.59 -48.33
C MET A 1 -57.70 7.21 -47.04
N LYS A 2 -57.78 8.53 -46.78
CA LYS A 2 -57.18 9.13 -45.54
C LYS A 2 -57.77 8.62 -44.21
N ARG A 3 -59.08 8.26 -44.13
CA ARG A 3 -59.72 7.72 -42.92
C ARG A 3 -59.31 6.29 -42.59
N ALA A 4 -59.07 5.47 -43.62
CA ALA A 4 -58.61 4.07 -43.42
C ALA A 4 -57.15 3.99 -42.91
N ILE A 5 -56.29 4.92 -43.33
CA ILE A 5 -54.90 5.03 -42.88
C ILE A 5 -54.85 5.47 -41.40
N LEU A 6 -55.75 6.39 -40.98
CA LEU A 6 -55.80 6.84 -39.56
C LEU A 6 -56.27 5.73 -38.62
N ILE A 7 -57.21 4.89 -39.02
CA ILE A 7 -57.71 3.76 -38.24
C ILE A 7 -56.64 2.65 -38.14
N SER A 8 -55.86 2.42 -39.22
CA SER A 8 -54.75 1.45 -39.18
C SER A 8 -53.63 1.90 -38.27
N LEU A 9 -53.32 3.23 -38.23
CA LEU A 9 -52.31 3.78 -37.32
C LEU A 9 -52.75 3.76 -35.86
N LEU A 10 -54.02 3.94 -35.56
CA LEU A 10 -54.56 3.82 -34.20
C LEU A 10 -54.58 2.36 -33.69
N LEU A 11 -54.85 1.38 -34.58
CA LEU A 11 -54.84 -0.02 -34.22
C LEU A 11 -53.42 -0.53 -33.92
N SER A 12 -52.39 0.00 -34.58
CA SER A 12 -50.99 -0.39 -34.35
C SER A 12 -50.44 0.08 -33.00
N LEU A 13 -51.02 1.12 -32.39
CA LEU A 13 -50.69 1.63 -31.06
C LEU A 13 -51.17 0.70 -29.94
N PHE A 14 -52.18 -0.15 -30.19
CA PHE A 14 -52.70 -1.08 -29.19
C PHE A 14 -52.09 -2.50 -29.27
N THR A 15 -51.23 -2.78 -30.25
CA THR A 15 -50.58 -4.09 -30.42
C THR A 15 -49.11 -4.03 -30.01
N SER A 16 -48.66 -3.03 -29.25
CA SER A 16 -47.31 -3.05 -28.64
C SER A 16 -47.26 -4.23 -27.70
N PRO A 17 -46.32 -5.18 -27.88
CA PRO A 17 -46.19 -6.25 -26.92
C PRO A 17 -45.74 -5.62 -25.58
N VAL A 18 -46.59 -5.75 -24.57
CA VAL A 18 -46.20 -5.41 -23.21
C VAL A 18 -45.11 -6.41 -22.83
N ILE A 19 -43.85 -5.97 -22.94
CA ILE A 19 -42.72 -6.77 -22.42
C ILE A 19 -42.85 -6.74 -20.91
N TRP A 20 -43.45 -7.80 -20.37
CA TRP A 20 -43.39 -8.03 -18.94
C TRP A 20 -41.94 -8.33 -18.61
N ALA A 21 -41.27 -7.37 -17.95
CA ALA A 21 -39.99 -7.63 -17.33
C ALA A 21 -40.24 -8.69 -16.24
N GLN A 22 -39.85 -9.92 -16.54
CA GLN A 22 -39.94 -11.01 -15.57
C GLN A 22 -38.89 -10.73 -14.50
N GLU A 23 -39.32 -10.27 -13.32
CA GLU A 23 -38.44 -10.16 -12.16
C GLU A 23 -37.87 -11.53 -11.87
N GLN A 24 -36.63 -11.74 -12.26
CA GLN A 24 -35.90 -12.93 -11.90
C GLN A 24 -35.54 -12.84 -10.42
N LYS A 25 -36.38 -13.40 -9.53
CA LYS A 25 -36.07 -13.52 -8.12
C LYS A 25 -34.91 -14.47 -7.95
N VAL A 26 -33.72 -13.93 -7.74
CA VAL A 26 -32.57 -14.71 -7.33
C VAL A 26 -32.75 -15.08 -5.87
N GLN A 27 -32.94 -16.35 -5.58
CA GLN A 27 -32.96 -16.87 -4.23
C GLN A 27 -31.52 -17.23 -3.82
N PHE A 28 -31.05 -16.60 -2.76
CA PHE A 28 -29.77 -16.96 -2.16
C PHE A 28 -30.06 -17.87 -0.96
N ALA A 29 -29.44 -19.04 -0.95
CA ALA A 29 -29.36 -19.87 0.24
C ALA A 29 -27.90 -19.89 0.70
N PHE A 30 -27.69 -19.62 1.97
CA PHE A 30 -26.38 -19.73 2.60
C PHE A 30 -26.48 -20.54 3.88
N SER A 31 -25.45 -21.30 4.19
CA SER A 31 -25.31 -21.96 5.47
C SER A 31 -23.94 -21.62 6.06
N MET A 32 -23.93 -21.43 7.38
CA MET A 32 -22.64 -21.33 8.10
C MET A 32 -22.16 -22.73 8.43
N VAL A 33 -20.95 -23.04 8.02
CA VAL A 33 -20.25 -24.27 8.38
C VAL A 33 -19.20 -23.91 9.41
N LYS A 34 -19.30 -24.47 10.59
CA LYS A 34 -18.27 -24.31 11.61
C LYS A 34 -17.01 -25.02 11.13
N ILE A 35 -15.93 -24.26 11.00
CA ILE A 35 -14.60 -24.82 10.70
C ILE A 35 -13.99 -25.27 12.01
N ASP A 36 -13.91 -26.58 12.19
CA ASP A 36 -13.31 -27.23 13.36
C ASP A 36 -12.48 -28.45 12.94
N SER A 37 -11.94 -29.19 13.90
CA SER A 37 -11.05 -30.34 13.69
C SER A 37 -11.64 -31.48 12.83
N VAL A 38 -12.95 -31.47 12.56
CA VAL A 38 -13.58 -32.46 11.63
C VAL A 38 -13.01 -32.31 10.23
N PHE A 39 -12.62 -31.09 9.83
CA PHE A 39 -12.03 -30.83 8.52
C PHE A 39 -10.56 -31.24 8.43
N ASP A 40 -9.86 -31.40 9.57
CA ASP A 40 -8.47 -31.85 9.61
C ASP A 40 -8.34 -33.34 9.25
N ALA A 41 -9.41 -34.10 9.44
CA ALA A 41 -9.47 -35.53 9.12
C ALA A 41 -9.82 -35.83 7.64
N ALA A 42 -9.98 -34.80 6.80
CA ALA A 42 -10.29 -35.01 5.40
C ALA A 42 -9.13 -35.71 4.67
N PRO A 43 -9.40 -36.67 3.79
CA PRO A 43 -8.34 -37.35 3.06
C PRO A 43 -7.58 -36.36 2.17
N PRO A 44 -6.25 -36.52 1.97
CA PRO A 44 -5.45 -35.62 1.18
C PRO A 44 -6.00 -35.46 -0.24
N THR A 45 -6.31 -34.22 -0.62
CA THR A 45 -6.72 -33.88 -1.97
C THR A 45 -5.51 -33.87 -2.91
N LYS A 46 -5.74 -33.75 -4.24
CA LYS A 46 -4.64 -33.50 -5.20
C LYS A 46 -3.87 -32.22 -4.86
N VAL A 47 -4.57 -31.20 -4.36
CA VAL A 47 -3.95 -29.92 -3.95
C VAL A 47 -3.05 -30.13 -2.72
N THR A 48 -3.52 -30.87 -1.71
CA THR A 48 -2.72 -31.18 -0.52
C THR A 48 -1.42 -31.90 -0.89
N LYS A 49 -1.49 -32.92 -1.75
CA LYS A 49 -0.32 -33.66 -2.22
C LYS A 49 0.67 -32.76 -2.98
N LEU A 50 0.17 -31.83 -3.79
CA LEU A 50 0.99 -30.87 -4.51
C LEU A 50 1.69 -29.90 -3.53
N MET A 51 0.96 -29.42 -2.54
CA MET A 51 1.51 -28.57 -1.48
C MET A 51 2.60 -29.30 -0.69
N GLU A 52 2.37 -30.57 -0.31
CA GLU A 52 3.35 -31.39 0.39
C GLU A 52 4.63 -31.61 -0.43
N TYR A 53 4.51 -31.76 -1.74
CA TYR A 53 5.65 -31.93 -2.64
C TYR A 53 6.56 -30.67 -2.65
N TYR A 54 5.97 -29.46 -2.68
CA TYR A 54 6.75 -28.20 -2.72
C TYR A 54 7.15 -27.65 -1.35
N ARG A 55 6.47 -28.09 -0.27
CA ARG A 55 6.68 -27.57 1.10
C ARG A 55 8.13 -27.58 1.54
N PRO A 56 8.92 -28.68 1.41
CA PRO A 56 10.29 -28.72 1.95
C PRO A 56 11.19 -27.66 1.32
N GLU A 57 11.11 -27.45 0.01
CA GLU A 57 11.92 -26.44 -0.68
C GLU A 57 11.46 -25.03 -0.34
N MET A 58 10.16 -24.80 -0.25
CA MET A 58 9.58 -23.52 0.16
C MET A 58 10.02 -23.17 1.59
N GLU A 59 9.90 -24.10 2.54
CA GLU A 59 10.33 -23.89 3.92
C GLU A 59 11.84 -23.61 4.00
N ARG A 60 12.66 -24.36 3.30
CA ARG A 60 14.10 -24.12 3.24
C ARG A 60 14.42 -22.70 2.76
N ARG A 61 13.76 -22.21 1.72
CA ARG A 61 13.95 -20.85 1.20
C ARG A 61 13.45 -19.81 2.18
N MET A 62 12.26 -19.98 2.72
CA MET A 62 11.64 -19.03 3.64
C MET A 62 12.39 -18.87 4.95
N MET A 63 13.12 -19.91 5.40
CA MET A 63 13.94 -19.88 6.61
C MET A 63 15.34 -19.29 6.38
N THR A 64 15.68 -18.86 5.17
CA THR A 64 16.96 -18.19 4.89
C THR A 64 17.05 -16.88 5.69
N VAL A 65 18.11 -16.73 6.47
CA VAL A 65 18.40 -15.49 7.20
C VAL A 65 18.86 -14.43 6.19
N VAL A 66 18.23 -13.27 6.22
CA VAL A 66 18.50 -12.13 5.32
C VAL A 66 19.13 -10.95 6.05
N GLY A 67 19.01 -10.88 7.37
CA GLY A 67 19.58 -9.81 8.19
C GLY A 67 19.44 -10.10 9.67
N PHE A 68 19.81 -9.12 10.50
CA PHE A 68 19.70 -9.19 11.95
C PHE A 68 19.10 -7.90 12.50
N ALA A 69 18.07 -7.99 13.35
CA ALA A 69 17.45 -6.84 14.00
C ALA A 69 17.81 -6.81 15.50
N PRO A 70 18.36 -5.70 16.02
CA PRO A 70 18.79 -5.62 17.43
C PRO A 70 17.62 -5.63 18.41
N GLN A 71 16.42 -5.31 17.91
CA GLN A 71 15.17 -5.28 18.66
C GLN A 71 13.99 -5.66 17.77
N GLU A 72 12.86 -6.01 18.38
CA GLU A 72 11.61 -6.19 17.62
C GLU A 72 11.19 -4.85 16.99
N MET A 73 10.82 -4.90 15.71
CA MET A 73 10.36 -3.72 14.98
C MET A 73 8.87 -3.85 14.68
N ARG A 74 8.06 -3.13 15.44
CA ARG A 74 6.60 -3.07 15.28
C ARG A 74 6.18 -1.85 14.46
N SER A 75 4.97 -1.93 13.90
CA SER A 75 4.31 -0.82 13.21
C SER A 75 3.25 -0.19 14.09
N PHE A 76 3.35 1.11 14.34
CA PHE A 76 2.35 1.94 15.04
C PHE A 76 2.48 3.40 14.61
N ARG A 77 1.37 4.14 14.73
CA ARG A 77 1.29 5.56 14.36
C ARG A 77 1.66 6.49 15.52
N PRO A 78 2.10 7.70 15.24
CA PRO A 78 2.32 8.31 13.92
C PRO A 78 3.65 7.89 13.26
N GLU A 79 4.56 7.30 14.01
CA GLU A 79 5.90 6.90 13.63
C GLU A 79 6.30 5.64 14.41
N SER A 80 7.02 4.74 13.78
CA SER A 80 7.51 3.50 14.41
C SER A 80 8.80 3.02 13.74
N PRO A 81 9.60 2.15 14.40
CA PRO A 81 10.80 1.59 13.79
C PRO A 81 10.51 0.92 12.45
N LEU A 82 9.44 0.12 12.36
CA LEU A 82 9.13 -0.60 11.12
C LEU A 82 8.63 0.34 10.01
N SER A 83 7.81 1.34 10.34
CA SER A 83 7.35 2.30 9.33
C SER A 83 8.49 3.17 8.78
N ASN A 84 9.41 3.57 9.68
CA ASN A 84 10.59 4.33 9.27
C ASN A 84 11.49 3.47 8.38
N PHE A 85 11.76 2.22 8.79
CA PHE A 85 12.55 1.29 8.00
C PHE A 85 11.99 1.06 6.60
N ALA A 86 10.67 0.84 6.49
CA ALA A 86 10.00 0.62 5.21
C ALA A 86 10.11 1.85 4.29
N ALA A 87 9.90 3.04 4.83
CA ALA A 87 9.99 4.27 4.08
C ALA A 87 11.45 4.59 3.68
N ASP A 88 12.41 4.34 4.57
CA ASP A 88 13.83 4.56 4.30
C ASP A 88 14.36 3.56 3.25
N ALA A 89 13.91 2.29 3.31
CA ALA A 89 14.21 1.29 2.28
C ALA A 89 13.72 1.75 0.91
N LEU A 90 12.47 2.21 0.83
CA LEU A 90 11.88 2.70 -0.40
C LEU A 90 12.65 3.90 -0.96
N LEU A 91 13.03 4.86 -0.10
CA LEU A 91 13.81 6.03 -0.48
C LEU A 91 15.18 5.63 -1.07
N HIS A 92 15.92 4.81 -0.34
CA HIS A 92 17.28 4.42 -0.73
C HIS A 92 17.30 3.64 -2.05
N ILE A 93 16.43 2.64 -2.18
CA ILE A 93 16.40 1.82 -3.40
C ILE A 93 15.88 2.62 -4.59
N ALA A 94 14.92 3.53 -4.39
CA ALA A 94 14.48 4.44 -5.44
C ALA A 94 15.61 5.37 -5.92
N GLN A 95 16.43 5.89 -5.02
CA GLN A 95 17.61 6.69 -5.37
C GLN A 95 18.65 5.88 -6.14
N GLN A 96 18.88 4.64 -5.74
CA GLN A 96 19.78 3.73 -6.49
C GLN A 96 19.23 3.39 -7.88
N TYR A 97 17.93 3.17 -7.99
CA TYR A 97 17.27 2.86 -9.25
C TYR A 97 17.34 4.04 -10.24
N THR A 98 16.96 5.23 -9.79
CA THR A 98 16.89 6.42 -10.64
C THR A 98 18.24 7.08 -10.87
N GLN A 99 19.29 6.74 -10.10
CA GLN A 99 20.59 7.42 -10.07
C GLN A 99 20.47 8.94 -9.84
N THR A 100 19.34 9.38 -9.25
CA THR A 100 19.05 10.79 -8.97
C THR A 100 18.45 10.94 -7.57
N PRO A 101 18.60 12.11 -6.92
CA PRO A 101 17.96 12.34 -5.63
C PRO A 101 16.45 12.16 -5.70
N ILE A 102 15.91 11.50 -4.70
CA ILE A 102 14.46 11.43 -4.40
C ILE A 102 14.22 12.34 -3.22
N ASP A 103 13.29 13.28 -3.33
CA ASP A 103 13.04 14.26 -2.27
C ASP A 103 12.44 13.59 -1.03
N PHE A 104 11.47 12.69 -1.21
CA PHE A 104 10.91 11.89 -0.11
C PHE A 104 10.28 10.59 -0.59
N SER A 105 10.00 9.70 0.35
CA SER A 105 9.27 8.46 0.10
C SER A 105 8.03 8.38 0.95
N ILE A 106 7.03 7.60 0.49
CA ILE A 106 5.81 7.33 1.24
C ILE A 106 5.32 5.91 0.96
N THR A 107 5.03 5.15 2.02
CA THR A 107 4.33 3.87 1.95
C THR A 107 3.27 3.80 3.04
N ASN A 108 2.33 2.86 2.94
CA ASN A 108 1.19 2.85 3.85
C ASN A 108 1.41 1.94 5.06
N PHE A 109 0.90 2.37 6.21
CA PHE A 109 0.88 1.54 7.43
C PHE A 109 0.04 0.27 7.23
N GLY A 110 -1.04 0.34 6.43
CA GLY A 110 -1.89 -0.80 6.13
C GLY A 110 -1.18 -1.92 5.37
N GLY A 111 -0.07 -1.60 4.70
CA GLY A 111 0.80 -2.56 4.01
C GLY A 111 1.71 -3.37 4.93
N LEU A 112 1.93 -2.90 6.18
CA LEU A 112 2.80 -3.53 7.17
C LEU A 112 1.98 -4.50 8.04
N ARG A 113 2.00 -5.80 7.72
CA ARG A 113 1.06 -6.79 8.27
C ARG A 113 1.58 -7.61 9.44
N ALA A 114 2.87 -7.55 9.70
CA ALA A 114 3.55 -8.23 10.80
C ALA A 114 4.66 -7.34 11.39
N SER A 115 5.48 -7.86 12.29
CA SER A 115 6.69 -7.20 12.82
C SER A 115 7.94 -8.00 12.43
N PHE A 116 9.09 -7.33 12.37
CA PHE A 116 10.36 -8.05 12.36
C PHE A 116 10.72 -8.48 13.77
N PRO A 117 11.13 -9.74 13.96
CA PRO A 117 11.54 -10.23 15.27
C PRO A 117 12.87 -9.59 15.71
N LYS A 118 13.14 -9.62 17.02
CA LYS A 118 14.51 -9.42 17.50
C LYS A 118 15.37 -10.63 17.16
N GLY A 119 16.57 -10.39 16.64
CA GLY A 119 17.51 -11.44 16.24
C GLY A 119 17.53 -11.64 14.73
N GLU A 120 17.58 -12.88 14.28
CA GLU A 120 17.59 -13.23 12.88
C GLU A 120 16.29 -12.81 12.19
N VAL A 121 16.42 -12.02 11.11
CA VAL A 121 15.34 -11.71 10.19
C VAL A 121 15.42 -12.67 9.01
N LYS A 122 14.36 -13.42 8.76
CA LYS A 122 14.29 -14.43 7.70
C LYS A 122 13.51 -13.91 6.50
N LEU A 123 13.69 -14.55 5.38
CA LEU A 123 12.90 -14.26 4.17
C LEU A 123 11.40 -14.33 4.46
N TYR A 124 10.98 -15.32 5.26
CA TYR A 124 9.60 -15.45 5.75
C TYR A 124 9.08 -14.18 6.43
N ASP A 125 9.90 -13.55 7.27
CA ASP A 125 9.49 -12.34 8.00
C ASP A 125 9.23 -11.18 7.04
N VAL A 126 10.04 -11.05 5.99
CA VAL A 126 9.83 -10.03 4.95
C VAL A 126 8.51 -10.27 4.22
N TYR A 127 8.21 -11.52 3.85
CA TYR A 127 6.94 -11.87 3.20
C TYR A 127 5.74 -11.70 4.14
N ALA A 128 5.91 -11.95 5.44
CA ALA A 128 4.85 -11.73 6.44
C ALA A 128 4.57 -10.25 6.67
N VAL A 129 5.61 -9.40 6.66
CA VAL A 129 5.47 -7.94 6.82
C VAL A 129 4.90 -7.30 5.55
N PHE A 130 5.36 -7.70 4.36
CA PHE A 130 4.97 -7.15 3.05
C PHE A 130 4.29 -8.19 2.16
N PRO A 131 3.08 -8.68 2.50
CA PRO A 131 2.45 -9.78 1.76
C PRO A 131 1.85 -9.36 0.42
N PHE A 132 1.66 -8.06 0.18
CA PHE A 132 1.03 -7.55 -1.03
C PHE A 132 2.04 -7.45 -2.19
N GLU A 133 1.51 -7.53 -3.42
CA GLU A 133 2.30 -7.41 -4.65
C GLU A 133 2.34 -5.97 -5.18
N ASN A 134 2.41 -5.00 -4.26
CA ASN A 134 2.55 -3.61 -4.64
C ASN A 134 3.92 -3.35 -5.25
N THR A 135 3.96 -2.55 -6.31
CA THR A 135 5.21 -2.13 -6.97
C THR A 135 5.65 -0.74 -6.53
N MET A 136 6.97 -0.53 -6.53
CA MET A 136 7.56 0.79 -6.35
C MET A 136 7.28 1.65 -7.58
N VAL A 137 6.78 2.86 -7.36
CA VAL A 137 6.58 3.87 -8.40
C VAL A 137 7.30 5.17 -8.05
N ILE A 138 7.86 5.83 -9.06
CA ILE A 138 8.52 7.12 -8.93
C ILE A 138 7.61 8.18 -9.55
N LEU A 139 7.32 9.23 -8.79
CA LEU A 139 6.45 10.32 -9.19
C LEU A 139 7.22 11.63 -9.25
N GLU A 140 6.82 12.52 -10.16
CA GLU A 140 7.11 13.93 -10.08
C GLU A 140 5.82 14.67 -9.72
N MET A 141 5.83 15.47 -8.66
CA MET A 141 4.66 16.16 -8.15
C MET A 141 4.90 17.66 -8.06
N GLU A 142 3.89 18.46 -8.43
CA GLU A 142 3.88 19.90 -8.15
C GLU A 142 3.81 20.14 -6.63
N GLY A 143 4.47 21.20 -6.14
CA GLY A 143 4.47 21.51 -4.71
C GLY A 143 3.06 21.73 -4.13
N LYS A 144 2.12 22.29 -4.93
CA LYS A 144 0.71 22.43 -4.51
C LYS A 144 0.04 21.08 -4.19
N ASP A 145 0.35 20.01 -4.94
CA ASP A 145 -0.21 18.69 -4.72
C ASP A 145 0.47 17.99 -3.54
N VAL A 146 1.77 18.22 -3.34
CA VAL A 146 2.48 17.83 -2.11
C VAL A 146 1.89 18.54 -0.89
N GLN A 147 1.58 19.83 -0.99
CA GLN A 147 0.90 20.58 0.08
C GLN A 147 -0.46 19.95 0.41
N GLU A 148 -1.26 19.60 -0.61
CA GLU A 148 -2.56 18.96 -0.40
C GLU A 148 -2.42 17.57 0.24
N LEU A 149 -1.38 16.80 -0.11
CA LEU A 149 -1.06 15.53 0.52
C LEU A 149 -0.88 15.72 2.04
N PHE A 150 -0.03 16.64 2.46
CA PHE A 150 0.24 16.90 3.88
C PHE A 150 -0.94 17.53 4.59
N ASN A 151 -1.68 18.44 3.95
CA ASN A 151 -2.92 18.99 4.48
C ASN A 151 -3.98 17.90 4.71
N ASN A 152 -4.09 16.92 3.83
CA ASN A 152 -4.97 15.77 4.02
C ASN A 152 -4.56 14.95 5.26
N PHE A 153 -3.28 14.70 5.46
CA PHE A 153 -2.78 14.04 6.66
C PHE A 153 -3.13 14.82 7.93
N ALA A 154 -2.93 16.14 7.91
CA ALA A 154 -3.23 16.99 9.05
C ALA A 154 -4.72 16.99 9.39
N ARG A 155 -5.60 17.20 8.41
CA ARG A 155 -7.07 17.18 8.62
C ARG A 155 -7.57 15.86 9.18
N ARG A 156 -6.96 14.76 8.78
CA ARG A 156 -7.34 13.40 9.23
C ARG A 156 -6.66 13.02 10.55
N ASN A 157 -5.73 13.83 11.03
CA ASN A 157 -4.84 13.48 12.15
C ASN A 157 -4.19 12.09 11.96
N ARG A 158 -3.85 11.76 10.71
CA ARG A 158 -3.35 10.44 10.32
C ARG A 158 -2.36 10.55 9.17
N VAL A 159 -1.11 10.24 9.45
CA VAL A 159 -0.01 10.24 8.50
C VAL A 159 0.32 8.80 8.07
N GLU A 160 0.79 8.62 6.85
CA GLU A 160 1.36 7.36 6.38
C GLU A 160 2.87 7.30 6.68
N ALA A 161 3.52 6.16 6.44
CA ALA A 161 4.95 5.99 6.67
C ALA A 161 5.75 6.80 5.64
N ILE A 162 6.60 7.72 6.11
CA ILE A 162 7.29 8.70 5.25
C ILE A 162 8.80 8.71 5.56
N GLY A 163 9.61 8.74 4.51
CA GLY A 163 11.06 8.90 4.59
C GLY A 163 11.50 10.28 4.10
N ASN A 164 12.57 10.81 4.71
CA ASN A 164 13.20 12.09 4.37
C ASN A 164 12.30 13.33 4.55
N VAL A 165 11.36 13.27 5.49
CA VAL A 165 10.45 14.37 5.85
C VAL A 165 10.50 14.61 7.35
N ARG A 166 10.29 15.87 7.74
CA ARG A 166 9.92 16.27 9.10
C ARG A 166 8.65 17.09 9.03
N ALA A 167 7.60 16.64 9.70
CA ALA A 167 6.32 17.35 9.75
C ALA A 167 5.83 17.47 11.19
N GLU A 168 5.35 18.68 11.53
CA GLU A 168 4.68 18.97 12.77
C GLU A 168 3.23 19.35 12.48
N ILE A 169 2.29 18.64 13.09
CA ILE A 169 0.86 18.78 12.91
C ILE A 169 0.23 19.21 14.23
N SER A 170 -0.61 20.22 14.20
CA SER A 170 -1.38 20.68 15.34
C SER A 170 -2.70 21.26 14.87
N ASN A 171 -3.80 20.94 15.56
CA ASN A 171 -5.16 21.44 15.26
C ASN A 171 -5.60 21.19 13.82
N GLY A 172 -5.28 20.01 13.27
CA GLY A 172 -5.66 19.63 11.91
C GLY A 172 -4.91 20.42 10.81
N ALA A 173 -3.83 21.10 11.16
CA ALA A 173 -3.01 21.90 10.23
C ALA A 173 -1.52 21.56 10.33
N ILE A 174 -0.81 21.70 9.23
CA ILE A 174 0.66 21.62 9.20
C ILE A 174 1.22 22.89 9.83
N ARG A 175 2.06 22.74 10.85
CA ARG A 175 2.81 23.86 11.50
C ARG A 175 4.19 24.00 10.92
N GLN A 176 4.84 22.87 10.66
CA GLN A 176 6.14 22.83 10.02
C GLN A 176 6.19 21.66 9.04
N LEU A 177 6.81 21.89 7.90
CA LEU A 177 7.10 20.85 6.91
C LEU A 177 8.48 21.08 6.34
N MET A 178 9.33 20.07 6.46
CA MET A 178 10.65 20.01 5.85
C MET A 178 10.74 18.76 4.99
N ILE A 179 11.28 18.88 3.80
CA ILE A 179 11.49 17.77 2.84
C ILE A 179 12.96 17.79 2.41
N ALA A 180 13.62 16.67 2.48
CA ALA A 180 15.06 16.54 2.18
C ALA A 180 15.92 17.54 2.98
N GLY A 181 15.57 17.77 4.24
CA GLY A 181 16.26 18.70 5.13
C GLY A 181 16.05 20.19 4.82
N GLN A 182 15.21 20.54 3.85
CA GLN A 182 14.90 21.91 3.46
C GLN A 182 13.45 22.27 3.82
N PRO A 183 13.15 23.56 4.13
CA PRO A 183 11.77 24.01 4.24
C PRO A 183 10.99 23.68 2.97
N PHE A 184 9.74 23.27 3.15
CA PHE A 184 8.84 23.00 2.02
C PHE A 184 8.62 24.26 1.18
N ASP A 185 8.71 24.12 -0.15
CA ASP A 185 8.43 25.20 -1.13
C ASP A 185 7.31 24.75 -2.08
N VAL A 186 6.18 25.46 -2.03
CA VAL A 186 5.01 25.17 -2.86
C VAL A 186 5.24 25.37 -4.37
N ASN A 187 6.28 26.14 -4.73
CA ASN A 187 6.62 26.42 -6.14
C ASN A 187 7.61 25.41 -6.73
N LYS A 188 8.16 24.51 -5.90
CA LYS A 188 9.08 23.47 -6.33
C LYS A 188 8.33 22.23 -6.81
N ARG A 189 8.94 21.46 -7.70
CA ARG A 189 8.56 20.07 -7.98
C ARG A 189 9.34 19.13 -7.09
N TYR A 190 8.69 18.04 -6.70
CA TYR A 190 9.25 17.03 -5.81
C TYR A 190 9.23 15.67 -6.49
N LYS A 191 10.35 14.97 -6.42
CA LYS A 191 10.45 13.57 -6.85
C LYS A 191 10.16 12.67 -5.66
N VAL A 192 9.16 11.81 -5.81
CA VAL A 192 8.58 11.01 -4.72
C VAL A 192 8.65 9.54 -5.07
N ALA A 193 9.17 8.71 -4.16
CA ALA A 193 9.06 7.26 -4.24
C ALA A 193 7.84 6.80 -3.44
N THR A 194 6.98 6.00 -4.08
CA THR A 194 5.78 5.45 -3.42
C THR A 194 5.44 4.06 -3.97
N ILE A 195 4.25 3.57 -3.68
CA ILE A 195 3.72 2.30 -4.19
C ILE A 195 2.47 2.55 -5.04
N ASP A 196 2.24 1.66 -6.00
CA ASP A 196 1.10 1.70 -6.94
C ASP A 196 -0.25 1.79 -6.23
N PHE A 197 -0.42 1.09 -5.10
CA PHE A 197 -1.63 1.16 -4.27
C PHE A 197 -1.96 2.59 -3.81
N LEU A 198 -0.95 3.34 -3.33
CA LEU A 198 -1.14 4.73 -2.90
C LEU A 198 -1.34 5.67 -4.09
N LEU A 199 -0.63 5.46 -5.20
CA LEU A 199 -0.87 6.18 -6.45
C LEU A 199 -2.32 6.00 -6.92
N GLY A 200 -2.88 4.80 -6.77
CA GLY A 200 -4.29 4.50 -7.02
C GLY A 200 -5.28 5.20 -6.07
N GLY A 201 -4.81 5.95 -5.07
CA GLY A 201 -5.62 6.64 -4.06
C GLY A 201 -5.98 5.76 -2.86
N GLY A 202 -5.27 4.66 -2.66
CA GLY A 202 -5.36 3.83 -1.47
C GLY A 202 -5.14 4.63 -0.18
N ASP A 203 -5.69 4.17 0.93
CA ASP A 203 -5.65 4.83 2.25
C ASP A 203 -6.07 6.31 2.23
N SER A 204 -6.89 6.72 1.25
CA SER A 204 -7.36 8.09 1.02
C SER A 204 -6.22 9.09 0.72
N VAL A 205 -5.15 8.63 0.08
CA VAL A 205 -4.01 9.44 -0.35
C VAL A 205 -4.21 9.86 -1.81
N SER A 206 -5.27 10.63 -2.08
CA SER A 206 -5.71 10.97 -3.45
C SER A 206 -4.79 11.96 -4.16
N ALA A 207 -4.03 12.79 -3.43
CA ALA A 207 -3.16 13.80 -4.01
C ALA A 207 -2.06 13.23 -4.92
N LEU A 208 -1.63 11.98 -4.69
CA LEU A 208 -0.63 11.32 -5.54
C LEU A 208 -1.12 11.07 -6.98
N LYS A 209 -2.44 11.03 -7.21
CA LYS A 209 -3.02 10.90 -8.55
C LYS A 209 -2.73 12.09 -9.47
N ASN A 210 -2.39 13.24 -8.89
CA ASN A 210 -2.09 14.46 -9.62
C ASN A 210 -0.62 14.55 -10.07
N ALA A 211 0.14 13.44 -9.94
CA ALA A 211 1.53 13.42 -10.37
C ALA A 211 1.68 13.87 -11.83
N VAL A 212 2.69 14.70 -12.08
CA VAL A 212 3.03 15.22 -13.43
C VAL A 212 3.62 14.10 -14.30
N SER A 213 4.39 13.23 -13.68
CA SER A 213 4.92 12.02 -14.31
C SER A 213 4.88 10.85 -13.35
N VAL A 214 4.75 9.66 -13.90
CA VAL A 214 4.70 8.39 -13.19
C VAL A 214 5.61 7.40 -13.90
N GLU A 215 6.52 6.79 -13.16
CA GLU A 215 7.34 5.68 -13.61
C GLU A 215 7.05 4.48 -12.71
N ASP A 216 6.41 3.44 -13.23
CA ASP A 216 6.26 2.16 -12.56
C ASP A 216 7.55 1.35 -12.81
N THR A 217 8.25 1.01 -11.74
CA THR A 217 9.53 0.30 -11.84
C THR A 217 9.34 -1.21 -12.01
N GLY A 218 8.15 -1.74 -11.76
CA GLY A 218 7.86 -3.17 -11.70
C GLY A 218 8.54 -3.90 -10.52
N ILE A 219 9.25 -3.19 -9.64
CA ILE A 219 9.95 -3.79 -8.49
C ILE A 219 8.98 -3.86 -7.32
N MET A 220 8.72 -5.05 -6.81
CA MET A 220 7.82 -5.23 -5.65
C MET A 220 8.42 -4.61 -4.40
N ILE A 221 7.57 -4.04 -3.54
CA ILE A 221 8.01 -3.44 -2.27
C ILE A 221 8.82 -4.41 -1.38
N ARG A 222 8.46 -5.70 -1.37
CA ARG A 222 9.23 -6.72 -0.63
C ARG A 222 10.64 -6.92 -1.19
N ASP A 223 10.81 -6.80 -2.52
CA ASP A 223 12.12 -6.91 -3.16
C ASP A 223 12.96 -5.65 -2.90
N VAL A 224 12.33 -4.47 -2.86
CA VAL A 224 12.94 -3.21 -2.38
C VAL A 224 13.50 -3.40 -0.97
N VAL A 225 12.70 -3.93 -0.06
CA VAL A 225 13.11 -4.17 1.33
C VAL A 225 14.22 -5.21 1.42
N LEU A 226 14.14 -6.30 0.65
CA LEU A 226 15.20 -7.31 0.60
C LEU A 226 16.52 -6.75 0.07
N GLN A 227 16.49 -5.91 -0.96
CA GLN A 227 17.67 -5.23 -1.49
C GLN A 227 18.27 -4.30 -0.43
N TYR A 228 17.44 -3.54 0.29
CA TYR A 228 17.90 -2.66 1.36
C TYR A 228 18.53 -3.44 2.53
N ILE A 229 17.90 -4.51 2.98
CA ILE A 229 18.46 -5.41 4.01
C ILE A 229 19.82 -5.97 3.56
N LYS A 230 19.93 -6.43 2.30
CA LYS A 230 21.17 -6.93 1.74
C LYS A 230 22.25 -5.86 1.73
N MET A 231 21.91 -4.63 1.36
CA MET A 231 22.83 -3.49 1.38
C MET A 231 23.33 -3.25 2.81
N LEU A 232 22.44 -3.13 3.80
CA LEU A 232 22.80 -2.94 5.18
C LEU A 232 23.72 -4.07 5.69
N SER A 233 23.39 -5.32 5.41
CA SER A 233 24.20 -6.47 5.79
C SER A 233 25.61 -6.44 5.17
N SER A 234 25.73 -6.00 3.90
CA SER A 234 27.03 -5.86 3.22
C SER A 234 27.91 -4.76 3.84
N GLU A 235 27.28 -3.77 4.48
CA GLU A 235 27.94 -2.68 5.20
C GLU A 235 28.17 -3.00 6.70
N GLY A 236 27.83 -4.22 7.14
CA GLY A 236 27.92 -4.64 8.54
C GLY A 236 26.89 -3.94 9.44
N LYS A 237 25.81 -3.40 8.85
CA LYS A 237 24.73 -2.72 9.57
C LYS A 237 23.57 -3.68 9.85
N GLU A 238 22.84 -3.36 10.92
CA GLU A 238 21.66 -4.09 11.37
C GLU A 238 20.38 -3.61 10.67
N VAL A 239 19.37 -4.47 10.68
CA VAL A 239 18.00 -4.14 10.25
C VAL A 239 17.35 -3.30 11.35
N ALA A 240 17.49 -2.01 11.26
CA ALA A 240 17.01 -1.08 12.28
C ALA A 240 16.67 0.28 11.67
N ALA A 241 15.71 0.97 12.27
CA ALA A 241 15.47 2.39 12.07
C ALA A 241 15.05 3.02 13.42
N PRO A 242 15.62 4.16 13.80
CA PRO A 242 15.20 4.85 15.01
C PRO A 242 13.84 5.53 14.82
N ILE A 243 13.14 5.78 15.92
CA ILE A 243 12.11 6.82 15.98
C ILE A 243 12.85 8.14 16.13
N ASP A 244 12.85 8.95 15.07
CA ASP A 244 13.67 10.17 14.99
C ASP A 244 12.83 11.46 15.05
N GLY A 245 11.53 11.34 15.31
CA GLY A 245 10.61 12.45 15.41
C GLY A 245 10.31 13.10 14.06
N ARG A 246 10.35 12.30 12.97
CA ARG A 246 10.01 12.78 11.63
C ARG A 246 8.56 13.23 11.52
N ILE A 247 7.67 12.66 12.32
CA ILE A 247 6.27 13.06 12.42
C ILE A 247 5.91 13.36 13.87
N LYS A 248 5.49 14.59 14.13
CA LYS A 248 4.97 15.03 15.42
C LYS A 248 3.53 15.49 15.28
N ILE A 249 2.64 14.87 16.05
CA ILE A 249 1.25 15.29 16.17
C ILE A 249 1.09 15.85 17.57
N LEU A 250 0.88 17.16 17.64
CA LEU A 250 0.70 17.87 18.92
C LEU A 250 -0.77 17.84 19.30
N GLU A 251 -1.06 17.26 20.46
CA GLU A 251 -2.40 17.31 21.05
C GLU A 251 -2.67 18.74 21.58
N ASN A 252 -3.93 19.12 21.55
CA ASN A 252 -4.35 20.38 22.16
C ASN A 252 -4.29 20.24 23.68
N ASN A 253 -3.57 21.10 24.31
CA ASN A 253 -3.72 21.37 25.75
C ASN A 253 -4.99 22.15 25.99
#